data_b5fa9cc8287e7020e3132617a07c0f29
#
_entry.id   b5fa9cc8287e7020e3132617a07c0f29
#
_cell.length_a   1.000
_cell.length_b   1.000
_cell.length_c   1.000
_cell.angle_alpha   90.00
_cell.angle_beta   90.00
_cell.angle_gamma   90.00
#
_symmetry.space_group_name_H-M   'P 1'
#
loop_
_entity.id
_entity.type
_entity.pdbx_description
1 polymer ?
#
loop_
_entity_poly.entity_id
_entity_poly.type
_entity_poly.pdbx_seq_one_letter_code
_entity_poly.pdbx_strand_id
1 'polypeptide(L)' 'MSELIFVTTDNCELCKNAENKIKVLKPFYQIRKVDVQEDHKEFLLRIPVLLKNNKVIEEGIFSRLRVIKNLFF' A
#
# COMPACT_ATOMS: atom_id res chain seq x y z
N MET A 1 -5.43 1.84 16.93
CA MET A 1 -4.56 1.23 15.94
C MET A 1 -4.61 2.00 14.64
N SER A 2 -3.47 2.10 13.97
CA SER A 2 -3.43 2.85 12.73
C SER A 2 -3.99 2.03 11.58
N GLU A 3 -4.67 2.70 10.68
CA GLU A 3 -5.16 2.10 9.44
C GLU A 3 -4.21 2.45 8.30
N LEU A 4 -3.94 1.45 7.47
CA LEU A 4 -3.18 1.65 6.25
C LEU A 4 -4.15 1.60 5.06
N ILE A 5 -3.90 2.44 4.07
CA ILE A 5 -4.68 2.45 2.84
C ILE A 5 -3.79 1.93 1.71
N PHE A 6 -4.24 0.87 1.07
CA PHE A 6 -3.53 0.26 -0.06
C PHE A 6 -4.26 0.61 -1.35
N VAL A 7 -3.68 1.52 -2.11
CA VAL A 7 -4.27 1.97 -3.38
C VAL A 7 -3.81 1.04 -4.48
N THR A 8 -4.76 0.42 -5.15
CA THR A 8 -4.49 -0.65 -6.11
C THR A 8 -5.49 -0.57 -7.27
N THR A 9 -5.39 -1.49 -8.20
CA THR A 9 -6.39 -1.66 -9.26
C THR A 9 -6.41 -3.11 -9.70
N ASP A 10 -7.42 -3.48 -10.49
CA ASP A 10 -7.52 -4.83 -11.04
C ASP A 10 -6.47 -5.04 -12.13
N ASN A 11 -6.10 -6.32 -12.36
CA ASN A 11 -5.18 -6.72 -13.42
C ASN A 11 -3.80 -6.06 -13.33
N CYS A 12 -3.33 -5.85 -12.11
CA CYS A 12 -2.03 -5.22 -11.84
C CYS A 12 -1.10 -6.22 -11.16
N GLU A 13 -0.07 -6.68 -11.87
CA GLU A 13 0.89 -7.63 -11.30
C GLU A 13 1.68 -7.04 -10.15
N LEU A 14 2.13 -5.78 -10.29
CA LEU A 14 2.85 -5.11 -9.21
C LEU A 14 1.98 -4.97 -7.98
N CYS A 15 0.68 -4.74 -8.18
CA CYS A 15 -0.25 -4.63 -7.05
C CYS A 15 -0.39 -5.95 -6.32
N LYS A 16 -0.46 -7.06 -7.05
CA LYS A 16 -0.52 -8.40 -6.44
C LYS A 16 0.74 -8.70 -5.64
N ASN A 17 1.89 -8.39 -6.19
CA ASN A 17 3.16 -8.59 -5.51
C ASN A 17 3.25 -7.73 -4.25
N ALA A 18 2.84 -6.48 -4.35
CA ALA A 18 2.82 -5.57 -3.21
C ALA A 18 1.88 -6.08 -2.12
N GLU A 19 0.69 -6.52 -2.50
CA GLU A 19 -0.29 -7.03 -1.55
C GLU A 19 0.27 -8.22 -0.77
N ASN A 20 0.98 -9.12 -1.46
CA ASN A 20 1.61 -10.26 -0.79
C ASN A 20 2.65 -9.81 0.22
N LYS A 21 3.40 -8.75 -0.10
CA LYS A 21 4.45 -8.26 0.78
C LYS A 21 3.89 -7.57 2.02
N ILE A 22 2.75 -6.90 1.91
CA ILE A 22 2.17 -6.20 3.06
C ILE A 22 1.29 -7.09 3.93
N LYS A 23 1.04 -8.34 3.52
CA LYS A 23 0.27 -9.27 4.34
C LYS A 23 0.87 -9.48 5.73
N VAL A 24 2.18 -9.36 5.86
CA VAL A 24 2.85 -9.53 7.15
C VAL A 24 2.44 -8.45 8.16
N LEU A 25 1.88 -7.34 7.68
CA LEU A 25 1.46 -6.23 8.53
C LEU A 25 0.06 -6.41 9.12
N LYS A 26 -0.72 -7.36 8.63
CA LYS A 26 -2.11 -7.54 9.07
C LYS A 26 -2.28 -7.72 10.58
N PRO A 27 -1.37 -8.44 11.29
CA PRO A 27 -1.50 -8.52 12.74
C PRO A 27 -1.30 -7.19 13.47
N PHE A 28 -0.70 -6.21 12.82
CA PHE A 28 -0.33 -4.93 13.44
C PHE A 28 -1.17 -3.76 12.96
N TYR A 29 -1.73 -3.85 11.76
CA TYR A 29 -2.47 -2.75 11.14
C TYR A 29 -3.70 -3.25 10.43
N GLN A 30 -4.74 -2.42 10.40
CA GLN A 30 -5.87 -2.66 9.51
C GLN A 30 -5.51 -2.12 8.13
N ILE A 31 -5.65 -2.94 7.11
CA ILE A 31 -5.32 -2.55 5.74
C ILE A 31 -6.61 -2.49 4.93
N ARG A 32 -6.92 -1.28 4.43
CA ARG A 32 -8.07 -1.06 3.58
C ARG A 32 -7.63 -0.94 2.13
N LYS A 33 -8.18 -1.80 1.26
CA LYS A 33 -7.92 -1.73 -0.18
C LYS A 33 -8.83 -0.70 -0.82
N VAL A 34 -8.27 0.16 -1.64
CA VAL A 34 -9.01 1.20 -2.37
C VAL A 34 -8.63 1.11 -3.84
N ASP A 35 -9.64 1.15 -4.72
CA ASP A 35 -9.38 1.19 -6.16
C ASP A 35 -9.00 2.62 -6.54
N VAL A 36 -7.87 2.77 -7.23
CA VAL A 36 -7.35 4.07 -7.63
C VAL A 36 -8.33 4.83 -8.52
N GLN A 37 -9.19 4.14 -9.24
CA GLN A 37 -10.19 4.79 -10.09
C GLN A 37 -11.36 5.36 -9.29
N GLU A 38 -11.59 4.87 -8.08
CA GLU A 38 -12.66 5.35 -7.21
C GLU A 38 -12.19 6.44 -6.27
N ASP A 39 -10.95 6.34 -5.81
CA ASP A 39 -10.40 7.27 -4.83
C ASP A 39 -8.90 7.36 -5.03
N HIS A 40 -8.30 8.45 -4.58
CA HIS A 40 -6.84 8.68 -4.68
C HIS A 40 -6.36 8.65 -6.13
N LYS A 41 -7.12 9.25 -7.05
CA LYS A 41 -6.80 9.24 -8.48
C LYS A 41 -5.45 9.86 -8.81
N GLU A 42 -4.91 10.68 -7.91
CA GLU A 42 -3.60 11.28 -8.09
C GLU A 42 -2.49 10.23 -8.15
N PHE A 43 -2.75 9.02 -7.68
CA PHE A 43 -1.76 7.94 -7.71
C PHE A 43 -1.91 7.00 -8.92
N LEU A 44 -2.77 7.36 -9.88
CA LEU A 44 -3.09 6.46 -11.00
C LEU A 44 -1.85 5.91 -11.72
N LEU A 45 -0.82 6.74 -11.90
CA LEU A 45 0.41 6.32 -12.57
C LEU A 45 1.47 5.81 -11.59
N ARG A 46 1.14 5.70 -10.30
CA ARG A 46 2.09 5.35 -9.26
C ARG A 46 1.71 4.10 -8.48
N ILE A 47 0.56 3.51 -8.78
CA ILE A 47 0.10 2.32 -8.07
C ILE A 47 1.07 1.16 -8.28
N PRO A 48 1.17 0.25 -7.29
CA PRO A 48 0.49 0.26 -5.99
C PRO A 48 1.10 1.26 -5.01
N VAL A 49 0.25 1.83 -4.14
CA VAL A 49 0.69 2.82 -3.16
C VAL A 49 0.16 2.41 -1.79
N LEU A 50 1.01 2.49 -0.77
CA LEU A 50 0.62 2.24 0.61
C LEU A 50 0.71 3.55 1.38
N LEU A 51 -0.41 3.93 2.01
CA LEU A 51 -0.52 5.20 2.74
C LEU A 51 -0.74 4.95 4.23
N LYS A 52 -0.14 5.80 5.05
CA LYS A 52 -0.43 5.89 6.47
C LYS A 52 -0.60 7.35 6.84
N ASN A 53 -1.79 7.72 7.36
CA ASN A 53 -2.11 9.11 7.72
C ASN A 53 -1.88 10.05 6.53
N ASN A 54 -2.28 9.61 5.34
CA ASN A 54 -2.14 10.36 4.08
C ASN A 54 -0.70 10.56 3.62
N LYS A 55 0.25 9.83 4.22
CA LYS A 55 1.65 9.87 3.78
C LYS A 55 1.98 8.60 3.02
N VAL A 56 2.70 8.74 1.92
CA VAL A 56 3.15 7.59 1.15
C VAL A 56 4.24 6.86 1.91
N ILE A 57 3.97 5.58 2.22
CA ILE A 57 4.94 4.72 2.90
C ILE A 57 5.77 3.98 1.86
N GLU A 58 5.12 3.48 0.82
CA GLU A 58 5.79 2.77 -0.26
C GLU A 58 4.96 2.89 -1.52
N GLU A 59 5.61 2.90 -2.68
CA GLU A 59 4.90 2.94 -3.96
C GLU A 59 5.68 2.17 -5.03
N GLY A 60 4.96 1.71 -6.04
CA GLY A 60 5.55 0.99 -7.16
C GLY A 60 6.02 -0.40 -6.77
N ILE A 61 7.32 -0.59 -6.68
CA ILE A 61 7.90 -1.88 -6.30
C ILE A 61 8.08 -1.91 -4.79
N PHE A 62 7.31 -2.79 -4.13
CA PHE A 62 7.34 -2.88 -2.68
C PHE A 62 8.52 -3.73 -2.20
N SER A 63 9.14 -3.26 -1.11
CA SER A 63 10.18 -4.01 -0.39
C SER A 63 9.73 -4.17 1.06
N ARG A 64 9.75 -5.41 1.56
CA ARG A 64 9.37 -5.67 2.96
C ARG A 64 10.23 -4.87 3.93
N LEU A 65 11.52 -4.79 3.65
CA LEU A 65 12.44 -4.05 4.52
C LEU A 65 12.13 -2.57 4.54
N ARG A 66 11.85 -1.97 3.37
CA ARG A 66 11.52 -0.54 3.32
C ARG A 66 10.18 -0.25 3.98
N VAL A 67 9.19 -1.11 3.76
CA VAL A 67 7.89 -0.93 4.38
C VAL A 67 8.02 -0.97 5.91
N ILE A 68 8.73 -1.97 6.42
CA ILE A 68 8.94 -2.10 7.86
C ILE A 68 9.71 -0.91 8.41
N LYS A 69 10.76 -0.49 7.71
CA LYS A 69 11.55 0.66 8.12
C LYS A 69 10.69 1.92 8.19
N ASN A 70 9.86 2.16 7.18
CA ASN A 70 9.07 3.38 7.11
C ASN A 70 7.90 3.39 8.09
N LEU A 71 7.44 2.22 8.54
CA LEU A 71 6.35 2.13 9.51
C LEU A 71 6.82 2.11 10.95
N PHE A 72 7.97 1.50 11.24
CA PHE A 72 8.41 1.26 12.61
C PHE A 72 9.66 2.05 13.00
N PHE A 73 10.33 2.63 12.06
CA PHE A 73 11.51 3.43 12.29
C PHE A 73 11.38 4.78 11.59
#